data_f39fb6e3ea6dbbe0dab5a67e4deccc66
#
_entry.id   f39fb6e3ea6dbbe0dab5a67e4deccc66
#
_cell.length_a   1.000
_cell.length_b   1.000
_cell.length_c   1.000
_cell.angle_alpha   90.00
_cell.angle_beta   90.00
_cell.angle_gamma   90.00
#
_symmetry.space_group_name_H-M   'P 1'
#
loop_
_entity.id
_entity.type
_entity.pdbx_description
1 polymer ?
#
loop_
_entity_poly.entity_id
_entity_poly.type
_entity_poly.pdbx_seq_one_letter_code
_entity_poly.pdbx_strand_id
1 'polypeptide(L)'
;MEQPPNMKDYWKEYREFYLPVPEKFSFPLDVFDKWSARTKDNLALFWTDGEHEKKFTFHEFKNLSSKGAGAFKKMGIKKGDKVIVMLPNIPEWWEIMLALMRLNAIPIPATTLLTSKDIEYRLSATDIKAIITTDEDASKVEDAIRNSSTIPLLIIIGKRPEWIDYIEDRNSAGAFEGDRAFSDEPALIYFTSGTTGPPKMVLHTQVSYPLAHMLTGKYWLDLGPGDIHWNLSDTGWAKAAWSSFFGPWHMGATIFSFYKKGKFHPSLTMEVLQKYPITTFCGPPTAYRMMAKEIPVEQFKFKAVRHFVAAGEPLNREIIEIWKERTGRYIYDGYGQTETVNVLANFRCLPVKPGSMGMPVPGFVVDIIDEGGNPAPPNTEGDIAIRIKPERPVGLFKEYLGNPEATEKTVRGQWYITEDRAYKDEDGYFWFVGRADDVILTSGYRIGPFEIESILIKHPAVKESAVVASPDEVRGEVVKAFIVLTKEYSPSEALVKELQEFVKNNTAPYKYPRKIEFVEDLPKTISGKIKRKELKMKEFGK
;
A
#
# COMPACT_ATOMS: atom_id res chain seq x y z
N MET A 1 -14.21 -1.01 -27.83
CA MET A 1 -14.88 0.06 -27.05
C MET A 1 -14.30 0.05 -25.64
N GLU A 2 -13.97 1.20 -25.10
CA GLU A 2 -13.45 1.30 -23.72
C GLU A 2 -14.60 0.98 -22.73
N GLN A 3 -14.34 0.10 -21.77
CA GLN A 3 -15.34 -0.24 -20.74
C GLN A 3 -15.70 1.03 -19.95
N PRO A 4 -17.01 1.35 -19.79
CA PRO A 4 -17.41 2.51 -18.99
C PRO A 4 -16.99 2.34 -17.54
N PRO A 5 -16.69 3.44 -16.81
CA PRO A 5 -16.35 3.37 -15.40
C PRO A 5 -17.54 2.86 -14.56
N ASN A 6 -17.22 2.16 -13.45
CA ASN A 6 -18.22 1.71 -12.50
C ASN A 6 -18.99 2.89 -11.87
N MET A 7 -18.31 3.99 -11.62
CA MET A 7 -18.90 5.25 -11.18
C MET A 7 -19.04 6.19 -12.38
N LYS A 8 -20.27 6.56 -12.73
CA LYS A 8 -20.56 7.45 -13.86
C LYS A 8 -20.73 8.91 -13.45
N ASP A 9 -21.26 9.15 -12.26
CA ASP A 9 -21.51 10.46 -11.68
C ASP A 9 -20.99 10.46 -10.24
N TYR A 10 -19.86 11.15 -10.04
CA TYR A 10 -19.20 11.21 -8.74
C TYR A 10 -20.10 11.80 -7.66
N TRP A 11 -20.74 12.95 -7.94
CA TRP A 11 -21.50 13.67 -6.93
C TRP A 11 -22.76 12.93 -6.51
N LYS A 12 -23.38 12.20 -7.45
CA LYS A 12 -24.51 11.34 -7.14
C LYS A 12 -24.09 10.18 -6.26
N GLU A 13 -23.07 9.41 -6.68
CA GLU A 13 -22.56 8.27 -5.90
C GLU A 13 -22.06 8.70 -4.53
N TYR A 14 -21.38 9.84 -4.42
CA TYR A 14 -20.87 10.36 -3.15
C TYR A 14 -21.98 10.73 -2.16
N ARG A 15 -23.06 11.37 -2.62
CA ARG A 15 -24.19 11.77 -1.77
C ARG A 15 -25.11 10.62 -1.40
N GLU A 16 -25.35 9.69 -2.32
CA GLU A 16 -26.29 8.58 -2.16
C GLU A 16 -25.62 7.32 -1.61
N PHE A 17 -24.30 7.39 -1.35
CA PHE A 17 -23.55 6.23 -0.91
C PHE A 17 -24.06 5.70 0.43
N TYR A 18 -24.33 4.40 0.44
CA TYR A 18 -24.64 3.65 1.65
C TYR A 18 -24.00 2.26 1.59
N LEU A 19 -23.24 1.90 2.61
CA LEU A 19 -22.68 0.57 2.79
C LEU A 19 -23.32 -0.09 4.02
N PRO A 20 -24.23 -1.05 3.83
CA PRO A 20 -24.82 -1.77 4.96
C PRO A 20 -23.74 -2.61 5.65
N VAL A 21 -23.60 -2.42 6.95
CA VAL A 21 -22.70 -3.22 7.79
C VAL A 21 -23.50 -4.36 8.42
N PRO A 22 -23.25 -5.61 8.06
CA PRO A 22 -23.96 -6.75 8.65
C PRO A 22 -23.51 -6.95 10.10
N GLU A 23 -24.34 -7.55 10.95
CA GLU A 23 -23.97 -7.91 12.32
C GLU A 23 -22.79 -8.88 12.36
N LYS A 24 -22.80 -9.85 11.41
CA LYS A 24 -21.72 -10.84 11.24
C LYS A 24 -21.28 -10.89 9.80
N PHE A 25 -19.97 -11.02 9.60
CA PHE A 25 -19.36 -11.06 8.28
C PHE A 25 -18.23 -12.07 8.21
N SER A 26 -18.03 -12.64 7.04
CA SER A 26 -16.88 -13.46 6.69
C SER A 26 -16.53 -13.23 5.22
N PHE A 27 -15.38 -12.66 4.93
CA PHE A 27 -14.97 -12.42 3.55
C PHE A 27 -14.98 -13.70 2.69
N PRO A 28 -14.43 -14.86 3.16
CA PRO A 28 -14.53 -16.10 2.41
C PRO A 28 -15.98 -16.49 2.08
N LEU A 29 -16.89 -16.47 3.06
CA LEU A 29 -18.28 -16.95 2.87
C LEU A 29 -19.19 -15.94 2.14
N ASP A 30 -19.02 -14.66 2.46
CA ASP A 30 -19.94 -13.60 2.00
C ASP A 30 -19.54 -12.97 0.69
N VAL A 31 -18.25 -13.10 0.29
CA VAL A 31 -17.72 -12.56 -0.94
C VAL A 31 -17.17 -13.66 -1.84
N PHE A 32 -16.09 -14.32 -1.42
CA PHE A 32 -15.33 -15.24 -2.27
C PHE A 32 -16.19 -16.45 -2.73
N ASP A 33 -16.87 -17.12 -1.80
CA ASP A 33 -17.68 -18.30 -2.10
C ASP A 33 -18.93 -17.96 -2.93
N LYS A 34 -19.44 -16.74 -2.83
CA LYS A 34 -20.52 -16.27 -3.72
C LYS A 34 -20.07 -16.17 -5.17
N TRP A 35 -18.83 -15.74 -5.43
CA TRP A 35 -18.26 -15.77 -6.77
C TRP A 35 -18.03 -17.19 -7.25
N SER A 36 -17.50 -18.07 -6.41
CA SER A 36 -17.38 -19.51 -6.71
C SER A 36 -18.71 -20.16 -7.12
N ALA A 37 -19.81 -19.75 -6.48
CA ALA A 37 -21.15 -20.27 -6.81
C ALA A 37 -21.72 -19.68 -8.12
N ARG A 38 -21.40 -18.42 -8.44
CA ARG A 38 -21.92 -17.72 -9.62
C ARG A 38 -21.16 -18.04 -10.91
N THR A 39 -19.85 -18.23 -10.80
CA THR A 39 -18.94 -18.27 -11.96
C THR A 39 -17.86 -19.34 -11.75
N LYS A 40 -18.27 -20.63 -11.86
CA LYS A 40 -17.38 -21.78 -11.57
C LYS A 40 -16.06 -21.73 -12.34
N ASP A 41 -16.10 -21.30 -13.61
CA ASP A 41 -14.97 -21.33 -14.53
C ASP A 41 -14.16 -20.02 -14.54
N ASN A 42 -14.63 -18.96 -13.87
CA ASN A 42 -13.87 -17.72 -13.81
C ASN A 42 -12.64 -17.87 -12.91
N LEU A 43 -11.53 -17.32 -13.39
CA LEU A 43 -10.27 -17.36 -12.65
C LEU A 43 -10.33 -16.42 -11.44
N ALA A 44 -9.92 -16.94 -10.29
CA ALA A 44 -9.62 -16.15 -9.10
C ALA A 44 -8.17 -15.66 -9.12
N LEU A 45 -7.25 -16.53 -9.56
CA LEU A 45 -5.82 -16.26 -9.60
C LEU A 45 -5.19 -16.79 -10.89
N PHE A 46 -4.40 -15.96 -11.54
CA PHE A 46 -3.49 -16.31 -12.62
C PHE A 46 -2.06 -15.98 -12.17
N TRP A 47 -1.30 -16.98 -11.80
CA TRP A 47 0.06 -16.86 -11.35
C TRP A 47 1.07 -17.32 -12.40
N THR A 48 2.22 -16.64 -12.46
CA THR A 48 3.37 -17.08 -13.27
C THR A 48 4.68 -16.60 -12.67
N ASP A 49 5.76 -17.39 -12.87
CA ASP A 49 7.16 -17.01 -12.60
C ASP A 49 7.90 -16.61 -13.89
N GLY A 50 7.20 -16.61 -15.03
CA GLY A 50 7.73 -16.36 -16.36
C GLY A 50 8.01 -17.63 -17.15
N GLU A 51 8.25 -18.76 -16.51
CA GLU A 51 8.48 -20.10 -17.10
C GLU A 51 7.24 -21.00 -16.94
N HIS A 52 6.61 -20.94 -15.77
CA HIS A 52 5.43 -21.74 -15.43
C HIS A 52 4.23 -20.85 -15.23
N GLU A 53 3.05 -21.35 -15.56
CA GLU A 53 1.77 -20.70 -15.31
C GLU A 53 0.86 -21.61 -14.49
N LYS A 54 0.21 -21.02 -13.48
CA LYS A 54 -0.83 -21.67 -12.68
C LYS A 54 -2.09 -20.81 -12.71
N LYS A 55 -3.21 -21.41 -13.05
CA LYS A 55 -4.52 -20.76 -13.12
C LYS A 55 -5.46 -21.48 -12.18
N PHE A 56 -6.15 -20.72 -11.35
CA PHE A 56 -7.10 -21.27 -10.39
C PHE A 56 -8.44 -20.54 -10.56
N THR A 57 -9.49 -21.31 -10.74
CA THR A 57 -10.87 -20.79 -10.70
C THR A 57 -11.26 -20.42 -9.27
N PHE A 58 -12.32 -19.61 -9.11
CA PHE A 58 -12.90 -19.36 -7.79
C PHE A 58 -13.34 -20.66 -7.11
N HIS A 59 -13.82 -21.63 -7.87
CA HIS A 59 -14.25 -22.92 -7.32
C HIS A 59 -13.09 -23.75 -6.79
N GLU A 60 -12.01 -23.87 -7.56
CA GLU A 60 -10.80 -24.59 -7.14
C GLU A 60 -10.17 -23.95 -5.91
N PHE A 61 -10.08 -22.61 -5.90
CA PHE A 61 -9.48 -21.88 -4.80
C PHE A 61 -10.32 -21.92 -3.52
N LYS A 62 -11.66 -21.92 -3.64
CA LYS A 62 -12.56 -22.20 -2.52
C LYS A 62 -12.22 -23.56 -1.90
N ASN A 63 -12.11 -24.62 -2.71
CA ASN A 63 -11.83 -25.99 -2.23
C ASN A 63 -10.47 -26.07 -1.56
N LEU A 64 -9.43 -25.46 -2.14
CA LEU A 64 -8.09 -25.40 -1.55
C LEU A 64 -8.11 -24.71 -0.19
N SER A 65 -8.71 -23.53 -0.10
CA SER A 65 -8.77 -22.76 1.15
C SER A 65 -9.63 -23.44 2.23
N SER A 66 -10.68 -24.16 1.87
CA SER A 66 -11.48 -24.95 2.82
C SER A 66 -10.69 -26.14 3.38
N LYS A 67 -9.90 -26.83 2.55
CA LYS A 67 -8.98 -27.87 3.01
C LYS A 67 -7.85 -27.29 3.86
N GLY A 68 -7.28 -26.16 3.46
CA GLY A 68 -6.28 -25.43 4.24
C GLY A 68 -6.81 -25.05 5.64
N ALA A 69 -8.05 -24.57 5.73
CA ALA A 69 -8.71 -24.30 7.01
C ALA A 69 -8.87 -25.57 7.85
N GLY A 70 -9.23 -26.69 7.24
CA GLY A 70 -9.29 -28.00 7.91
C GLY A 70 -7.92 -28.45 8.45
N ALA A 71 -6.85 -28.24 7.68
CA ALA A 71 -5.48 -28.53 8.13
C ALA A 71 -5.08 -27.66 9.32
N PHE A 72 -5.28 -26.35 9.24
CA PHE A 72 -4.99 -25.44 10.36
C PHE A 72 -5.77 -25.79 11.62
N LYS A 73 -7.05 -26.15 11.47
CA LYS A 73 -7.88 -26.62 12.59
C LYS A 73 -7.30 -27.88 13.24
N LYS A 74 -6.83 -28.84 12.43
CA LYS A 74 -6.15 -30.07 12.90
C LYS A 74 -4.85 -29.75 13.63
N MET A 75 -4.08 -28.74 13.16
CA MET A 75 -2.87 -28.24 13.84
C MET A 75 -3.16 -27.47 15.15
N GLY A 76 -4.43 -27.26 15.50
CA GLY A 76 -4.85 -26.57 16.71
C GLY A 76 -4.89 -25.06 16.59
N ILE A 77 -4.90 -24.50 15.37
CA ILE A 77 -5.19 -23.08 15.13
C ILE A 77 -6.70 -22.86 15.21
N LYS A 78 -7.10 -21.82 15.92
CA LYS A 78 -8.51 -21.50 16.22
C LYS A 78 -8.78 -20.01 16.07
N LYS A 79 -10.05 -19.64 16.22
CA LYS A 79 -10.51 -18.25 16.21
C LYS A 79 -9.68 -17.37 17.16
N GLY A 80 -9.23 -16.23 16.64
CA GLY A 80 -8.45 -15.24 17.39
C GLY A 80 -6.95 -15.52 17.47
N ASP A 81 -6.50 -16.71 17.08
CA ASP A 81 -5.07 -17.03 17.03
C ASP A 81 -4.38 -16.17 15.96
N LYS A 82 -3.25 -15.58 16.31
CA LYS A 82 -2.45 -14.73 15.43
C LYS A 82 -1.41 -15.57 14.69
N VAL A 83 -1.38 -15.45 13.37
CA VAL A 83 -0.51 -16.26 12.50
C VAL A 83 0.30 -15.35 11.59
N ILE A 84 1.62 -15.38 11.69
CA ILE A 84 2.50 -14.67 10.76
C ILE A 84 2.53 -15.44 9.44
N VAL A 85 2.22 -14.75 8.33
CA VAL A 85 2.27 -15.29 6.97
C VAL A 85 3.38 -14.57 6.21
N MET A 86 4.58 -15.17 6.20
CA MET A 86 5.78 -14.62 5.56
C MET A 86 6.10 -15.44 4.31
N LEU A 87 5.33 -15.20 3.26
CA LEU A 87 5.42 -15.90 1.98
C LEU A 87 5.63 -14.92 0.82
N PRO A 88 6.43 -15.26 -0.19
CA PRO A 88 6.52 -14.47 -1.41
C PRO A 88 5.21 -14.55 -2.21
N ASN A 89 5.17 -13.89 -3.38
CA ASN A 89 4.01 -13.90 -4.28
C ASN A 89 3.79 -15.28 -4.94
N ILE A 90 3.49 -16.31 -4.15
CA ILE A 90 3.15 -17.67 -4.57
C ILE A 90 1.67 -17.96 -4.29
N PRO A 91 1.00 -18.86 -5.04
CA PRO A 91 -0.43 -19.13 -4.89
C PRO A 91 -0.86 -19.48 -3.47
N GLU A 92 0.00 -20.14 -2.72
CA GLU A 92 -0.23 -20.56 -1.35
C GLU A 92 -0.47 -19.39 -0.40
N TRP A 93 0.07 -18.19 -0.69
CA TRP A 93 -0.21 -17.01 0.13
C TRP A 93 -1.70 -16.66 0.12
N TRP A 94 -2.31 -16.61 -1.05
CA TRP A 94 -3.75 -16.30 -1.20
C TRP A 94 -4.64 -17.36 -0.59
N GLU A 95 -4.26 -18.63 -0.78
CA GLU A 95 -4.95 -19.78 -0.22
C GLU A 95 -4.94 -19.75 1.31
N ILE A 96 -3.76 -19.54 1.91
CA ILE A 96 -3.54 -19.51 3.36
C ILE A 96 -4.28 -18.33 4.00
N MET A 97 -4.25 -17.16 3.37
CA MET A 97 -5.02 -16.00 3.85
C MET A 97 -6.51 -16.32 3.94
N LEU A 98 -7.11 -16.89 2.90
CA LEU A 98 -8.51 -17.32 2.94
C LEU A 98 -8.75 -18.43 3.98
N ALA A 99 -7.86 -19.40 4.09
CA ALA A 99 -7.98 -20.51 5.03
C ALA A 99 -7.97 -20.04 6.50
N LEU A 100 -7.09 -19.12 6.85
CA LEU A 100 -7.05 -18.51 8.18
C LEU A 100 -8.32 -17.69 8.47
N MET A 101 -8.79 -16.93 7.47
CA MET A 101 -10.04 -16.17 7.61
C MET A 101 -11.28 -17.06 7.77
N ARG A 102 -11.32 -18.26 7.18
CA ARG A 102 -12.39 -19.26 7.41
C ARG A 102 -12.45 -19.68 8.87
N LEU A 103 -11.31 -19.77 9.55
CA LEU A 103 -11.22 -20.07 10.98
C LEU A 103 -11.46 -18.86 11.90
N ASN A 104 -11.59 -17.66 11.33
CA ASN A 104 -11.53 -16.40 12.09
C ASN A 104 -10.23 -16.28 12.92
N ALA A 105 -9.15 -16.93 12.46
CA ALA A 105 -7.79 -16.64 12.92
C ALA A 105 -7.35 -15.28 12.34
N ILE A 106 -6.34 -14.68 12.93
CA ILE A 106 -5.88 -13.33 12.59
C ILE A 106 -4.56 -13.45 11.83
N PRO A 107 -4.56 -13.45 10.47
CA PRO A 107 -3.33 -13.41 9.70
C PRO A 107 -2.57 -12.11 9.94
N ILE A 108 -1.25 -12.21 9.98
CA ILE A 108 -0.29 -11.12 10.04
C ILE A 108 0.62 -11.26 8.82
N PRO A 109 0.25 -10.66 7.67
CA PRO A 109 1.10 -10.69 6.50
C PRO A 109 2.44 -10.03 6.77
N ALA A 110 3.51 -10.65 6.32
CA ALA A 110 4.86 -10.19 6.52
C ALA A 110 5.70 -10.40 5.26
N THR A 111 6.55 -9.43 4.92
CA THR A 111 7.46 -9.55 3.79
C THR A 111 8.59 -10.53 4.09
N THR A 112 9.04 -11.26 3.08
CA THR A 112 10.21 -12.15 3.15
C THR A 112 11.53 -11.36 3.33
N LEU A 113 11.50 -10.05 3.23
CA LEU A 113 12.65 -9.18 3.46
C LEU A 113 12.95 -8.91 4.94
N LEU A 114 12.10 -9.40 5.85
CA LEU A 114 12.35 -9.28 7.29
C LEU A 114 13.66 -9.98 7.68
N THR A 115 14.39 -9.34 8.60
CA THR A 115 15.54 -9.95 9.28
C THR A 115 15.09 -10.78 10.49
N SER A 116 15.98 -11.62 11.02
CA SER A 116 15.70 -12.39 12.27
C SER A 116 15.31 -11.46 13.43
N LYS A 117 15.93 -10.27 13.54
CA LYS A 117 15.56 -9.26 14.56
C LYS A 117 14.16 -8.69 14.37
N ASP A 118 13.75 -8.47 13.13
CA ASP A 118 12.38 -8.01 12.83
C ASP A 118 11.33 -9.06 13.19
N ILE A 119 11.67 -10.33 13.02
CA ILE A 119 10.80 -11.46 13.41
C ILE A 119 10.75 -11.57 14.94
N GLU A 120 11.91 -11.53 15.61
CA GLU A 120 12.02 -11.54 17.08
C GLU A 120 11.16 -10.43 17.72
N TYR A 121 11.23 -9.21 17.16
CA TYR A 121 10.38 -8.11 17.62
C TYR A 121 8.89 -8.44 17.50
N ARG A 122 8.44 -9.04 16.39
CA ARG A 122 7.03 -9.40 16.19
C ARG A 122 6.57 -10.48 17.16
N LEU A 123 7.43 -11.44 17.45
CA LEU A 123 7.18 -12.50 18.45
C LEU A 123 7.05 -11.94 19.86
N SER A 124 7.81 -10.90 20.20
CA SER A 124 7.75 -10.25 21.51
C SER A 124 6.59 -9.26 21.64
N ALA A 125 6.11 -8.69 20.52
CA ALA A 125 5.07 -7.65 20.52
C ALA A 125 3.66 -8.19 20.80
N THR A 126 3.40 -9.47 20.47
CA THR A 126 2.09 -10.11 20.69
C THR A 126 2.22 -11.63 20.70
N ASP A 127 1.22 -12.30 21.25
CA ASP A 127 1.14 -13.76 21.26
C ASP A 127 0.92 -14.32 19.85
N ILE A 128 1.95 -14.95 19.29
CA ILE A 128 1.95 -15.55 17.95
C ILE A 128 1.77 -17.07 18.06
N LYS A 129 0.68 -17.59 17.49
CA LYS A 129 0.35 -19.01 17.49
C LYS A 129 1.17 -19.81 16.50
N ALA A 130 1.40 -19.26 15.29
CA ALA A 130 2.12 -19.94 14.21
C ALA A 130 2.86 -18.96 13.32
N ILE A 131 3.91 -19.44 12.67
CA ILE A 131 4.61 -18.76 11.57
C ILE A 131 4.59 -19.70 10.37
N ILE A 132 4.21 -19.13 9.22
CA ILE A 132 4.18 -19.84 7.92
C ILE A 132 5.20 -19.18 7.01
N THR A 133 6.14 -19.97 6.46
CA THR A 133 7.16 -19.46 5.54
C THR A 133 7.58 -20.52 4.50
N THR A 134 8.57 -20.20 3.66
CA THR A 134 9.22 -21.12 2.74
C THR A 134 10.54 -21.61 3.31
N ASP A 135 11.11 -22.67 2.74
CA ASP A 135 12.42 -23.20 3.17
C ASP A 135 13.54 -22.17 3.06
N GLU A 136 13.45 -21.28 2.09
CA GLU A 136 14.41 -20.20 1.87
C GLU A 136 14.53 -19.24 3.06
N ASP A 137 13.41 -18.94 3.72
CA ASP A 137 13.35 -17.96 4.82
C ASP A 137 13.29 -18.63 6.21
N ALA A 138 13.22 -19.96 6.27
CA ALA A 138 13.06 -20.71 7.51
C ALA A 138 14.20 -20.47 8.51
N SER A 139 15.45 -20.35 8.04
CA SER A 139 16.61 -20.09 8.90
C SER A 139 16.51 -18.76 9.66
N LYS A 140 15.90 -17.74 9.06
CA LYS A 140 15.66 -16.44 9.73
C LYS A 140 14.67 -16.60 10.90
N VAL A 141 13.67 -17.45 10.73
CA VAL A 141 12.69 -17.77 11.78
C VAL A 141 13.35 -18.57 12.90
N GLU A 142 14.13 -19.60 12.56
CA GLU A 142 14.87 -20.41 13.53
C GLU A 142 15.83 -19.56 14.38
N ASP A 143 16.54 -18.62 13.75
CA ASP A 143 17.39 -17.68 14.47
C ASP A 143 16.58 -16.76 15.41
N ALA A 144 15.42 -16.28 14.97
CA ALA A 144 14.57 -15.39 15.76
C ALA A 144 13.94 -16.09 17.00
N ILE A 145 13.62 -17.39 16.90
CA ILE A 145 13.00 -18.13 18.01
C ILE A 145 14.01 -18.65 19.05
N ARG A 146 15.31 -18.67 18.75
CA ARG A 146 16.33 -19.19 19.70
C ARG A 146 16.30 -18.52 21.06
N ASN A 147 15.98 -17.24 21.10
CA ASN A 147 15.92 -16.44 22.32
C ASN A 147 14.47 -16.12 22.74
N SER A 148 13.48 -16.68 22.08
CA SER A 148 12.08 -16.44 22.37
C SER A 148 11.63 -17.33 23.54
N SER A 149 10.85 -16.74 24.46
CA SER A 149 10.21 -17.47 25.57
C SER A 149 9.06 -18.38 25.11
N THR A 150 8.53 -18.14 23.91
CA THR A 150 7.44 -18.92 23.30
C THR A 150 7.85 -19.36 21.90
N ILE A 151 7.67 -20.65 21.60
CA ILE A 151 7.93 -21.20 20.27
C ILE A 151 6.59 -21.38 19.58
N PRO A 152 6.30 -20.64 18.50
CA PRO A 152 5.09 -20.83 17.71
C PRO A 152 5.12 -22.14 16.94
N LEU A 153 3.99 -22.57 16.39
CA LEU A 153 3.97 -23.65 15.40
C LEU A 153 4.75 -23.21 14.17
N LEU A 154 5.69 -24.03 13.72
CA LEU A 154 6.50 -23.78 12.54
C LEU A 154 5.90 -24.53 11.35
N ILE A 155 5.36 -23.78 10.37
CA ILE A 155 4.66 -24.32 9.21
C ILE A 155 5.43 -23.88 7.96
N ILE A 156 5.66 -24.82 7.03
CA ILE A 156 6.47 -24.57 5.85
C ILE A 156 5.73 -24.92 4.55
N ILE A 157 5.98 -24.11 3.51
CA ILE A 157 5.70 -24.48 2.13
C ILE A 157 6.96 -25.13 1.58
N GLY A 158 7.01 -26.46 1.64
CA GLY A 158 8.17 -27.24 1.33
C GLY A 158 8.41 -28.35 2.36
N LYS A 159 9.66 -28.81 2.50
CA LYS A 159 10.03 -29.85 3.46
C LYS A 159 11.24 -29.42 4.27
N ARG A 160 11.11 -29.47 5.60
CA ARG A 160 12.19 -29.16 6.54
C ARG A 160 12.00 -29.98 7.83
N PRO A 161 13.06 -30.58 8.41
CA PRO A 161 12.96 -31.27 9.69
C PRO A 161 12.32 -30.35 10.76
N GLU A 162 11.49 -30.94 11.62
CA GLU A 162 10.78 -30.23 12.72
C GLU A 162 9.74 -29.19 12.31
N TRP A 163 9.53 -28.96 11.01
CA TRP A 163 8.50 -28.09 10.47
C TRP A 163 7.33 -28.91 9.93
N ILE A 164 6.13 -28.37 10.06
CA ILE A 164 4.90 -28.96 9.52
C ILE A 164 4.80 -28.63 8.03
N ASP A 165 4.77 -29.64 7.15
CA ASP A 165 4.52 -29.44 5.72
C ASP A 165 3.04 -29.08 5.48
N TYR A 166 2.80 -27.82 5.15
CA TYR A 166 1.43 -27.34 4.89
C TYR A 166 0.75 -28.09 3.75
N ILE A 167 1.47 -28.36 2.66
CA ILE A 167 0.88 -28.98 1.46
C ILE A 167 0.45 -30.42 1.74
N GLU A 168 1.25 -31.18 2.48
CA GLU A 168 0.93 -32.56 2.87
C GLU A 168 -0.30 -32.58 3.78
N ASP A 169 -0.31 -31.75 4.83
CA ASP A 169 -1.42 -31.68 5.78
C ASP A 169 -2.71 -31.16 5.12
N ARG A 170 -2.65 -30.13 4.26
CA ARG A 170 -3.78 -29.65 3.49
C ARG A 170 -4.38 -30.75 2.59
N ASN A 171 -3.54 -31.50 1.89
CA ASN A 171 -4.00 -32.55 0.98
C ASN A 171 -4.71 -33.70 1.70
N SER A 172 -4.31 -33.99 2.94
CA SER A 172 -4.89 -35.03 3.78
C SER A 172 -6.08 -34.56 4.63
N ALA A 173 -6.29 -33.24 4.75
CA ALA A 173 -7.32 -32.68 5.63
C ALA A 173 -8.72 -32.74 5.02
N GLY A 174 -9.74 -32.91 5.86
CA GLY A 174 -11.12 -32.64 5.52
C GLY A 174 -11.37 -31.12 5.36
N ALA A 175 -12.31 -30.77 4.53
CA ALA A 175 -12.69 -29.35 4.33
C ALA A 175 -13.34 -28.75 5.59
N PHE A 176 -13.05 -27.47 5.88
CA PHE A 176 -13.77 -26.66 6.83
C PHE A 176 -14.23 -25.37 6.13
N GLU A 177 -15.54 -25.24 5.95
CA GLU A 177 -16.10 -24.12 5.17
C GLU A 177 -15.92 -22.76 5.86
N GLY A 178 -15.97 -22.73 7.19
CA GLY A 178 -15.79 -21.52 7.99
C GLY A 178 -17.06 -21.04 8.68
N ASP A 179 -16.91 -20.06 9.54
CA ASP A 179 -17.95 -19.40 10.30
C ASP A 179 -17.91 -17.89 10.13
N ARG A 180 -19.05 -17.20 10.26
CA ARG A 180 -19.07 -15.74 10.35
C ARG A 180 -18.74 -15.29 11.75
N ALA A 181 -17.89 -14.26 11.85
CA ALA A 181 -17.61 -13.55 13.10
C ALA A 181 -18.44 -12.28 13.21
N PHE A 182 -18.55 -11.69 14.40
CA PHE A 182 -19.13 -10.36 14.54
C PHE A 182 -18.28 -9.33 13.79
N SER A 183 -18.95 -8.33 13.22
CA SER A 183 -18.32 -7.35 12.32
C SER A 183 -17.21 -6.53 12.97
N ASP A 184 -17.24 -6.33 14.28
CA ASP A 184 -16.26 -5.60 15.08
C ASP A 184 -15.13 -6.49 15.65
N GLU A 185 -15.19 -7.82 15.41
CA GLU A 185 -14.13 -8.72 15.84
C GLU A 185 -12.86 -8.56 14.99
N PRO A 186 -11.68 -8.82 15.59
CA PRO A 186 -10.40 -8.83 14.89
C PRO A 186 -10.38 -9.75 13.67
N ALA A 187 -9.78 -9.28 12.58
CA ALA A 187 -9.65 -10.04 11.34
C ALA A 187 -8.24 -10.07 10.77
N LEU A 188 -7.45 -9.01 10.99
CA LEU A 188 -6.18 -8.82 10.30
C LEU A 188 -5.29 -7.84 11.08
N ILE A 189 -3.99 -8.10 11.12
CA ILE A 189 -3.00 -7.17 11.68
C ILE A 189 -1.91 -6.90 10.66
N TYR A 190 -1.54 -5.62 10.50
CA TYR A 190 -0.33 -5.21 9.82
C TYR A 190 0.63 -4.50 10.77
N PHE A 191 1.91 -4.81 10.66
CA PHE A 191 2.96 -4.01 11.30
C PHE A 191 3.36 -2.87 10.38
N THR A 192 3.28 -1.63 10.89
CA THR A 192 3.71 -0.45 10.14
C THR A 192 5.03 0.08 10.69
N SER A 193 5.92 0.50 9.82
CA SER A 193 7.11 1.25 10.23
C SER A 193 6.67 2.63 10.71
N GLY A 194 6.58 2.83 12.02
CA GLY A 194 6.42 4.16 12.58
C GLY A 194 7.62 5.05 12.23
N THR A 195 7.39 6.34 11.98
CA THR A 195 8.47 7.33 11.76
C THR A 195 9.30 7.56 13.04
N THR A 196 8.75 7.23 14.20
CA THR A 196 9.30 7.64 15.52
C THR A 196 9.55 6.49 16.51
N GLY A 197 9.51 5.22 16.10
CA GLY A 197 9.70 4.11 17.02
C GLY A 197 9.56 2.73 16.38
N PRO A 198 9.45 1.67 17.19
CA PRO A 198 9.22 0.32 16.68
C PRO A 198 7.89 0.22 15.90
N PRO A 199 7.75 -0.76 15.01
CA PRO A 199 6.54 -0.95 14.21
C PRO A 199 5.28 -1.07 15.07
N LYS A 200 4.23 -0.30 14.71
CA LYS A 200 2.92 -0.38 15.39
C LYS A 200 2.08 -1.52 14.78
N MET A 201 1.27 -2.18 15.59
CA MET A 201 0.32 -3.20 15.16
C MET A 201 -1.04 -2.58 14.82
N VAL A 202 -1.33 -2.43 13.54
CA VAL A 202 -2.62 -1.90 13.05
C VAL A 202 -3.63 -3.04 13.01
N LEU A 203 -4.62 -3.00 13.89
CA LEU A 203 -5.66 -4.02 13.99
C LEU A 203 -6.89 -3.64 13.18
N HIS A 204 -7.26 -4.50 12.24
CA HIS A 204 -8.49 -4.39 11.47
C HIS A 204 -9.54 -5.40 11.91
N THR A 205 -10.82 -4.99 11.82
CA THR A 205 -11.99 -5.83 12.09
C THR A 205 -12.45 -6.55 10.82
N GLN A 206 -13.45 -7.44 10.97
CA GLN A 206 -14.06 -8.16 9.85
C GLN A 206 -14.62 -7.23 8.76
N VAL A 207 -14.96 -5.99 9.08
CA VAL A 207 -15.53 -5.04 8.13
C VAL A 207 -14.60 -3.90 7.78
N SER A 208 -13.64 -3.52 8.63
CA SER A 208 -12.82 -2.34 8.38
C SER A 208 -11.82 -2.51 7.22
N TYR A 209 -11.42 -3.74 6.90
CA TYR A 209 -10.65 -4.07 5.69
C TYR A 209 -11.42 -5.05 4.81
N PRO A 210 -11.79 -6.26 5.30
CA PRO A 210 -12.39 -7.26 4.44
C PRO A 210 -13.64 -6.79 3.70
N LEU A 211 -14.54 -6.02 4.33
CA LEU A 211 -15.71 -5.45 3.66
C LEU A 211 -15.39 -4.14 2.94
N ALA A 212 -14.68 -3.22 3.60
CA ALA A 212 -14.49 -1.86 3.09
C ALA A 212 -13.68 -1.77 1.79
N HIS A 213 -12.82 -2.74 1.50
CA HIS A 213 -12.09 -2.78 0.23
C HIS A 213 -12.98 -3.04 -1.00
N MET A 214 -14.27 -3.28 -0.83
CA MET A 214 -15.24 -3.18 -1.90
C MET A 214 -15.19 -1.78 -2.54
N LEU A 215 -15.00 -0.72 -1.73
CA LEU A 215 -14.87 0.66 -2.22
C LEU A 215 -13.62 0.82 -3.10
N THR A 216 -12.50 0.28 -2.64
CA THR A 216 -11.24 0.28 -3.39
C THR A 216 -11.40 -0.42 -4.74
N GLY A 217 -11.99 -1.63 -4.75
CA GLY A 217 -12.22 -2.40 -5.97
C GLY A 217 -13.18 -1.74 -6.94
N LYS A 218 -14.31 -1.22 -6.41
CA LYS A 218 -15.37 -0.61 -7.22
C LYS A 218 -14.97 0.74 -7.81
N TYR A 219 -14.41 1.64 -7.01
CA TYR A 219 -14.28 3.04 -7.41
C TYR A 219 -12.90 3.40 -7.95
N TRP A 220 -11.83 3.01 -7.26
CA TRP A 220 -10.48 3.41 -7.66
C TRP A 220 -9.83 2.41 -8.62
N LEU A 221 -9.86 1.11 -8.31
CA LEU A 221 -9.37 0.07 -9.23
C LEU A 221 -10.31 -0.12 -10.42
N ASP A 222 -11.57 0.27 -10.27
CA ASP A 222 -12.60 0.25 -11.30
C ASP A 222 -12.75 -1.14 -11.95
N LEU A 223 -12.85 -2.18 -11.11
CA LEU A 223 -12.84 -3.58 -11.51
C LEU A 223 -14.24 -4.17 -11.69
N GLY A 224 -14.32 -5.19 -12.53
CA GLY A 224 -15.48 -6.06 -12.72
C GLY A 224 -15.07 -7.50 -13.00
N PRO A 225 -16.06 -8.43 -13.16
CA PRO A 225 -15.80 -9.88 -13.27
C PRO A 225 -14.97 -10.30 -14.49
N GLY A 226 -14.83 -9.44 -15.51
CA GLY A 226 -14.01 -9.70 -16.71
C GLY A 226 -12.60 -9.16 -16.62
N ASP A 227 -12.24 -8.49 -15.53
CA ASP A 227 -10.93 -7.87 -15.39
C ASP A 227 -9.88 -8.85 -14.88
N ILE A 228 -8.65 -8.62 -15.36
CA ILE A 228 -7.43 -9.26 -14.85
C ILE A 228 -6.57 -8.14 -14.29
N HIS A 229 -6.44 -8.12 -12.97
CA HIS A 229 -5.76 -7.06 -12.24
C HIS A 229 -4.39 -7.49 -11.74
N TRP A 230 -3.37 -6.71 -12.04
CA TRP A 230 -2.02 -6.91 -11.51
C TRP A 230 -1.62 -5.78 -10.58
N ASN A 231 -1.28 -6.13 -9.34
CA ASN A 231 -0.65 -5.24 -8.38
C ASN A 231 0.81 -5.63 -8.16
N LEU A 232 1.70 -4.65 -8.29
CA LEU A 232 3.15 -4.82 -8.17
C LEU A 232 3.65 -4.71 -6.71
N SER A 233 2.83 -5.02 -5.73
CA SER A 233 3.21 -4.93 -4.31
C SER A 233 3.60 -6.29 -3.75
N ASP A 234 4.55 -6.29 -2.81
CA ASP A 234 4.86 -7.46 -1.99
C ASP A 234 3.67 -7.81 -1.09
N THR A 235 3.46 -9.11 -0.87
CA THR A 235 2.35 -9.69 -0.09
C THR A 235 2.35 -9.32 1.38
N GLY A 236 3.50 -8.94 1.93
CA GLY A 236 3.63 -8.50 3.33
C GLY A 236 3.16 -7.08 3.62
N TRP A 237 2.76 -6.31 2.59
CA TRP A 237 2.31 -4.92 2.76
C TRP A 237 0.79 -4.78 2.66
N ALA A 238 0.23 -3.82 3.39
CA ALA A 238 -1.20 -3.52 3.38
C ALA A 238 -1.74 -3.26 1.96
N LYS A 239 -0.94 -2.69 1.06
CA LYS A 239 -1.32 -2.48 -0.34
C LYS A 239 -1.68 -3.78 -1.07
N ALA A 240 -1.11 -4.93 -0.67
CA ALA A 240 -1.51 -6.23 -1.21
C ALA A 240 -2.96 -6.57 -0.81
N ALA A 241 -3.38 -6.27 0.41
CA ALA A 241 -4.79 -6.42 0.81
C ALA A 241 -5.73 -5.56 -0.04
N TRP A 242 -5.32 -4.34 -0.38
CA TRP A 242 -6.11 -3.41 -1.19
C TRP A 242 -6.33 -3.93 -2.61
N SER A 243 -5.25 -4.29 -3.28
CA SER A 243 -5.23 -4.51 -4.73
C SER A 243 -4.71 -5.88 -5.20
N SER A 244 -4.36 -6.79 -4.26
CA SER A 244 -4.05 -8.18 -4.58
C SER A 244 -4.87 -9.18 -3.77
N PHE A 245 -5.94 -8.73 -3.08
CA PHE A 245 -6.77 -9.64 -2.28
C PHE A 245 -8.22 -9.15 -2.23
N PHE A 246 -8.56 -8.24 -1.31
CA PHE A 246 -9.95 -7.86 -1.06
C PHE A 246 -10.59 -7.12 -2.24
N GLY A 247 -9.95 -6.04 -2.73
CA GLY A 247 -10.52 -5.20 -3.78
C GLY A 247 -10.89 -5.98 -5.05
N PRO A 248 -9.96 -6.71 -5.68
CA PRO A 248 -10.25 -7.49 -6.86
C PRO A 248 -11.33 -8.57 -6.64
N TRP A 249 -11.23 -9.33 -5.56
CA TRP A 249 -12.18 -10.41 -5.32
C TRP A 249 -13.58 -9.93 -4.89
N HIS A 250 -13.71 -8.74 -4.29
CA HIS A 250 -15.02 -8.12 -4.14
C HIS A 250 -15.73 -7.93 -5.49
N MET A 251 -14.96 -7.58 -6.51
CA MET A 251 -15.46 -7.30 -7.86
C MET A 251 -15.52 -8.54 -8.76
N GLY A 252 -15.09 -9.70 -8.26
CA GLY A 252 -15.03 -10.94 -9.05
C GLY A 252 -13.98 -10.93 -10.14
N ALA A 253 -12.99 -10.03 -10.02
CA ALA A 253 -11.88 -9.92 -10.95
C ALA A 253 -10.81 -10.99 -10.67
N THR A 254 -10.09 -11.39 -11.72
CA THR A 254 -8.93 -12.27 -11.61
C THR A 254 -7.74 -11.47 -11.09
N ILE A 255 -7.08 -11.96 -10.06
CA ILE A 255 -5.76 -11.45 -9.65
C ILE A 255 -4.70 -12.07 -10.55
N PHE A 256 -3.91 -11.23 -11.22
CA PHE A 256 -2.68 -11.67 -11.88
C PHE A 256 -1.52 -11.46 -10.92
N SER A 257 -0.65 -12.46 -10.82
CA SER A 257 0.58 -12.38 -10.03
C SER A 257 1.77 -12.86 -10.83
N PHE A 258 2.78 -12.01 -10.90
CA PHE A 258 4.07 -12.35 -11.48
C PHE A 258 5.11 -12.43 -10.37
N TYR A 259 5.66 -13.62 -10.16
CA TYR A 259 6.71 -13.84 -9.18
C TYR A 259 8.07 -13.88 -9.87
N LYS A 260 8.94 -12.97 -9.50
CA LYS A 260 10.36 -13.03 -9.84
C LYS A 260 11.19 -12.61 -8.65
N LYS A 261 12.12 -13.48 -8.28
CA LYS A 261 13.08 -13.18 -7.22
C LYS A 261 14.03 -12.06 -7.65
N GLY A 262 14.37 -11.19 -6.71
CA GLY A 262 15.37 -10.14 -6.90
C GLY A 262 14.77 -8.74 -6.98
N LYS A 263 15.57 -7.81 -7.55
CA LYS A 263 15.19 -6.40 -7.66
C LYS A 263 14.10 -6.18 -8.71
N PHE A 264 13.36 -5.09 -8.57
CA PHE A 264 12.42 -4.61 -9.57
C PHE A 264 13.13 -4.31 -10.90
N HIS A 265 12.53 -4.77 -12.01
CA HIS A 265 13.04 -4.56 -13.35
C HIS A 265 11.98 -3.87 -14.22
N PRO A 266 12.15 -2.57 -14.56
CA PRO A 266 11.18 -1.81 -15.33
C PRO A 266 10.83 -2.46 -16.68
N SER A 267 11.82 -2.86 -17.48
CA SER A 267 11.60 -3.48 -18.82
C SER A 267 10.79 -4.77 -18.71
N LEU A 268 11.13 -5.64 -17.77
CA LEU A 268 10.39 -6.88 -17.56
C LEU A 268 8.92 -6.64 -17.19
N THR A 269 8.66 -5.62 -16.37
CA THR A 269 7.28 -5.25 -16.01
C THR A 269 6.49 -4.83 -17.25
N MET A 270 7.12 -4.07 -18.15
CA MET A 270 6.48 -3.65 -19.39
C MET A 270 6.26 -4.83 -20.34
N GLU A 271 7.19 -5.77 -20.42
CA GLU A 271 7.05 -7.01 -21.20
C GLU A 271 5.89 -7.87 -20.70
N VAL A 272 5.76 -8.01 -19.38
CA VAL A 272 4.64 -8.74 -18.75
C VAL A 272 3.30 -8.06 -19.07
N LEU A 273 3.20 -6.72 -18.93
CA LEU A 273 2.01 -5.95 -19.30
C LEU A 273 1.63 -6.06 -20.78
N GLN A 274 2.62 -6.26 -21.66
CA GLN A 274 2.39 -6.47 -23.09
C GLN A 274 2.01 -7.91 -23.43
N LYS A 275 2.61 -8.88 -22.70
CA LYS A 275 2.45 -10.33 -22.98
C LYS A 275 1.10 -10.85 -22.48
N TYR A 276 0.70 -10.49 -21.27
CA TYR A 276 -0.48 -11.04 -20.59
C TYR A 276 -1.71 -10.15 -20.77
N PRO A 277 -2.94 -10.71 -20.71
CA PRO A 277 -4.17 -9.97 -20.90
C PRO A 277 -4.60 -9.15 -19.67
N ILE A 278 -3.65 -8.48 -19.04
CA ILE A 278 -3.86 -7.63 -17.87
C ILE A 278 -4.67 -6.41 -18.28
N THR A 279 -5.81 -6.20 -17.62
CA THR A 279 -6.73 -5.09 -17.95
C THR A 279 -6.48 -3.86 -17.08
N THR A 280 -6.02 -4.06 -15.86
CA THR A 280 -5.72 -2.98 -14.90
C THR A 280 -4.42 -3.25 -14.16
N PHE A 281 -3.66 -2.19 -13.91
CA PHE A 281 -2.34 -2.31 -13.27
C PHE A 281 -2.18 -1.31 -12.13
N CYS A 282 -1.77 -1.80 -10.97
CA CYS A 282 -1.46 -1.01 -9.79
C CYS A 282 0.05 -1.10 -9.49
N GLY A 283 0.74 0.02 -9.58
CA GLY A 283 2.17 0.12 -9.25
C GLY A 283 2.45 1.15 -8.15
N PRO A 284 3.55 1.04 -7.40
CA PRO A 284 4.01 2.13 -6.56
C PRO A 284 4.58 3.27 -7.42
N PRO A 285 4.49 4.53 -6.97
CA PRO A 285 5.07 5.69 -7.67
C PRO A 285 6.53 5.50 -8.07
N THR A 286 7.35 4.88 -7.22
CA THR A 286 8.75 4.56 -7.55
C THR A 286 8.87 3.67 -8.79
N ALA A 287 8.03 2.65 -8.96
CA ALA A 287 8.05 1.81 -10.15
C ALA A 287 7.67 2.60 -11.41
N TYR A 288 6.66 3.47 -11.33
CA TYR A 288 6.29 4.34 -12.45
C TYR A 288 7.40 5.32 -12.81
N ARG A 289 8.10 5.91 -11.82
CA ARG A 289 9.28 6.77 -12.08
C ARG A 289 10.35 6.03 -12.86
N MET A 290 10.70 4.81 -12.43
CA MET A 290 11.70 4.00 -13.11
C MET A 290 11.25 3.62 -14.53
N MET A 291 10.01 3.16 -14.69
CA MET A 291 9.47 2.83 -16.02
C MET A 291 9.43 4.06 -16.95
N ALA A 292 8.98 5.22 -16.47
CA ALA A 292 8.85 6.42 -17.25
C ALA A 292 10.19 7.07 -17.64
N LYS A 293 11.22 6.94 -16.79
CA LYS A 293 12.52 7.60 -17.01
C LYS A 293 13.59 6.69 -17.60
N GLU A 294 13.56 5.39 -17.30
CA GLU A 294 14.67 4.49 -17.67
C GLU A 294 14.39 3.70 -18.96
N ILE A 295 13.14 3.66 -19.42
CA ILE A 295 12.76 2.88 -20.61
C ILE A 295 11.86 3.66 -21.57
N PRO A 296 11.90 3.37 -22.89
CA PRO A 296 11.01 3.96 -23.88
C PRO A 296 9.62 3.30 -23.83
N VAL A 297 8.78 3.72 -22.87
CA VAL A 297 7.46 3.10 -22.63
C VAL A 297 6.52 3.15 -23.82
N GLU A 298 6.72 4.13 -24.74
CA GLU A 298 5.97 4.28 -26.00
C GLU A 298 6.16 3.12 -26.98
N GLN A 299 7.21 2.33 -26.83
CA GLN A 299 7.47 1.15 -27.66
C GLN A 299 6.61 -0.05 -27.29
N PHE A 300 6.03 -0.05 -26.07
CA PHE A 300 5.21 -1.14 -25.57
C PHE A 300 3.73 -0.95 -25.93
N LYS A 301 3.12 -2.00 -26.49
CA LYS A 301 1.72 -1.98 -26.93
C LYS A 301 0.85 -2.70 -25.91
N PHE A 302 0.21 -1.95 -25.03
CA PHE A 302 -0.73 -2.50 -24.07
C PHE A 302 -2.08 -2.83 -24.73
N LYS A 303 -2.27 -4.08 -25.12
CA LYS A 303 -3.49 -4.50 -25.84
C LYS A 303 -4.73 -4.49 -24.98
N ALA A 304 -4.58 -4.85 -23.70
CA ALA A 304 -5.69 -5.03 -22.76
C ALA A 304 -5.75 -3.96 -21.65
N VAL A 305 -4.61 -3.39 -21.24
CA VAL A 305 -4.57 -2.47 -20.10
C VAL A 305 -5.37 -1.22 -20.40
N ARG A 306 -6.45 -1.01 -19.65
CA ARG A 306 -7.35 0.14 -19.74
C ARG A 306 -7.17 1.15 -18.60
N HIS A 307 -6.56 0.75 -17.48
CA HIS A 307 -6.49 1.57 -16.29
C HIS A 307 -5.19 1.34 -15.52
N PHE A 308 -4.48 2.43 -15.25
CA PHE A 308 -3.26 2.46 -14.44
C PHE A 308 -3.53 3.22 -13.15
N VAL A 309 -3.19 2.64 -12.02
CA VAL A 309 -3.35 3.27 -10.71
C VAL A 309 -2.05 3.23 -9.91
N ALA A 310 -1.87 4.20 -9.02
CA ALA A 310 -0.72 4.26 -8.13
C ALA A 310 -1.17 4.61 -6.70
N ALA A 311 -0.50 4.06 -5.70
CA ALA A 311 -0.67 4.44 -4.31
C ALA A 311 0.53 4.01 -3.46
N GLY A 312 0.58 4.54 -2.22
CA GLY A 312 1.57 4.16 -1.19
C GLY A 312 2.68 5.18 -1.00
N GLU A 313 2.90 6.06 -1.94
CA GLU A 313 3.80 7.20 -1.90
C GLU A 313 3.16 8.34 -2.70
N PRO A 314 3.58 9.60 -2.50
CA PRO A 314 3.13 10.68 -3.37
C PRO A 314 3.60 10.47 -4.82
N LEU A 315 2.72 10.66 -5.77
CA LEU A 315 3.01 10.54 -7.21
C LEU A 315 3.26 11.92 -7.82
N ASN A 316 4.45 12.10 -8.39
CA ASN A 316 4.83 13.37 -8.99
C ASN A 316 3.99 13.67 -10.23
N ARG A 317 3.55 14.91 -10.37
CA ARG A 317 2.80 15.44 -11.52
C ARG A 317 3.47 15.10 -12.84
N GLU A 318 4.79 15.33 -12.93
CA GLU A 318 5.59 15.08 -14.13
C GLU A 318 5.51 13.62 -14.60
N ILE A 319 5.56 12.67 -13.69
CA ILE A 319 5.49 11.24 -14.05
C ILE A 319 4.14 10.90 -14.66
N ILE A 320 3.04 11.48 -14.14
CA ILE A 320 1.71 11.32 -14.72
C ILE A 320 1.65 11.91 -16.13
N GLU A 321 2.23 13.10 -16.33
CA GLU A 321 2.26 13.81 -17.62
C GLU A 321 3.09 13.04 -18.66
N ILE A 322 4.32 12.61 -18.32
CA ILE A 322 5.16 11.76 -19.18
C ILE A 322 4.43 10.45 -19.54
N TRP A 323 3.82 9.80 -18.54
CA TRP A 323 3.09 8.56 -18.79
C TRP A 323 1.92 8.76 -19.73
N LYS A 324 1.15 9.85 -19.54
CA LYS A 324 0.04 10.22 -20.42
C LYS A 324 0.50 10.52 -21.85
N GLU A 325 1.57 11.28 -21.99
CA GLU A 325 2.15 11.61 -23.30
C GLU A 325 2.58 10.35 -24.07
N ARG A 326 3.33 9.46 -23.39
CA ARG A 326 3.92 8.28 -24.02
C ARG A 326 2.96 7.10 -24.23
N THR A 327 1.95 6.96 -23.37
CA THR A 327 1.02 5.81 -23.41
C THR A 327 -0.39 6.18 -23.84
N GLY A 328 -0.73 7.46 -23.89
CA GLY A 328 -2.10 7.94 -24.10
C GLY A 328 -3.03 7.79 -22.89
N ARG A 329 -2.55 7.28 -21.73
CA ARG A 329 -3.34 6.99 -20.54
C ARG A 329 -2.81 7.69 -19.30
N TYR A 330 -3.71 8.13 -18.41
CA TYR A 330 -3.32 8.66 -17.09
C TYR A 330 -2.98 7.54 -16.11
N ILE A 331 -2.16 7.89 -15.11
CA ILE A 331 -2.05 7.15 -13.86
C ILE A 331 -3.00 7.82 -12.86
N TYR A 332 -3.89 7.05 -12.27
CA TYR A 332 -4.88 7.53 -11.29
C TYR A 332 -4.33 7.30 -9.88
N ASP A 333 -3.88 8.38 -9.26
CA ASP A 333 -3.34 8.32 -7.90
C ASP A 333 -4.44 8.05 -6.87
N GLY A 334 -4.11 7.29 -5.82
CA GLY A 334 -4.99 6.99 -4.70
C GLY A 334 -4.24 7.08 -3.38
N TYR A 335 -4.88 7.69 -2.39
CA TYR A 335 -4.33 7.92 -1.06
C TYR A 335 -5.09 7.15 0.01
N GLY A 336 -4.34 6.64 0.94
CA GLY A 336 -4.76 6.00 2.18
C GLY A 336 -3.55 5.46 2.91
N GLN A 337 -3.80 4.86 4.06
CA GLN A 337 -2.76 4.37 4.97
C GLN A 337 -2.99 2.88 5.28
N THR A 338 -2.10 2.27 6.05
CA THR A 338 -2.37 0.95 6.61
C THR A 338 -3.58 0.98 7.54
N GLU A 339 -3.78 2.09 8.23
CA GLU A 339 -4.87 2.38 9.16
C GLU A 339 -6.21 2.62 8.46
N THR A 340 -6.19 2.83 7.15
CA THR A 340 -7.39 3.11 6.35
C THR A 340 -7.42 2.24 5.09
N VAL A 341 -8.57 2.14 4.44
CA VAL A 341 -8.62 1.78 3.02
C VAL A 341 -8.26 2.99 2.16
N ASN A 342 -8.43 2.91 0.85
CA ASN A 342 -8.32 4.07 -0.03
C ASN A 342 -9.41 5.11 0.32
N VAL A 343 -9.01 6.31 0.72
CA VAL A 343 -9.92 7.38 1.21
C VAL A 343 -10.00 8.60 0.31
N LEU A 344 -8.95 8.84 -0.50
CA LEU A 344 -8.94 9.81 -1.59
C LEU A 344 -8.47 9.12 -2.85
N ALA A 345 -9.05 9.46 -4.00
CA ALA A 345 -8.63 8.91 -5.27
C ALA A 345 -8.96 9.82 -6.46
N ASN A 346 -8.19 9.69 -7.52
CA ASN A 346 -8.60 10.11 -8.85
C ASN A 346 -9.54 9.05 -9.45
N PHE A 347 -10.66 9.46 -10.02
CA PHE A 347 -11.67 8.57 -10.58
C PHE A 347 -11.80 8.74 -12.09
N ARG A 348 -12.12 7.67 -12.81
CA ARG A 348 -12.29 7.71 -14.27
C ARG A 348 -13.46 8.59 -14.74
N CYS A 349 -14.42 8.87 -13.88
CA CYS A 349 -15.55 9.75 -14.17
C CYS A 349 -15.27 11.24 -13.95
N LEU A 350 -14.10 11.59 -13.43
CA LEU A 350 -13.66 12.97 -13.18
C LEU A 350 -12.40 13.32 -13.99
N PRO A 351 -12.18 14.61 -14.30
CA PRO A 351 -10.92 15.05 -14.85
C PRO A 351 -9.76 14.71 -13.92
N VAL A 352 -8.68 14.14 -14.44
CA VAL A 352 -7.46 13.95 -13.66
C VAL A 352 -6.74 15.29 -13.54
N LYS A 353 -6.45 15.72 -12.30
CA LYS A 353 -5.52 16.82 -12.03
C LYS A 353 -4.16 16.20 -11.65
N PRO A 354 -3.17 16.17 -12.56
CA PRO A 354 -1.88 15.53 -12.30
C PRO A 354 -1.18 16.09 -11.08
N GLY A 355 -0.79 15.21 -10.15
CA GLY A 355 -0.16 15.55 -8.87
C GLY A 355 -1.14 15.68 -7.70
N SER A 356 -2.47 15.68 -7.94
CA SER A 356 -3.46 15.61 -6.86
C SER A 356 -3.71 14.16 -6.44
N MET A 357 -4.05 13.97 -5.17
CA MET A 357 -4.56 12.70 -4.64
C MET A 357 -6.02 12.42 -5.05
N GLY A 358 -6.67 13.36 -5.77
CA GLY A 358 -8.05 13.27 -6.20
C GLY A 358 -9.06 13.76 -5.16
N MET A 359 -10.21 13.12 -5.14
CA MET A 359 -11.40 13.47 -4.37
C MET A 359 -11.71 12.39 -3.31
N PRO A 360 -12.52 12.69 -2.28
CA PRO A 360 -12.94 11.69 -1.30
C PRO A 360 -13.64 10.50 -1.94
N VAL A 361 -13.28 9.30 -1.48
CA VAL A 361 -13.98 8.07 -1.88
C VAL A 361 -15.39 8.07 -1.28
N PRO A 362 -16.46 7.71 -2.02
CA PRO A 362 -17.79 7.59 -1.47
C PRO A 362 -17.81 6.75 -0.18
N GLY A 363 -18.44 7.27 0.88
CA GLY A 363 -18.43 6.67 2.22
C GLY A 363 -17.47 7.31 3.22
N PHE A 364 -16.61 8.24 2.75
CA PHE A 364 -15.73 9.02 3.63
C PHE A 364 -15.98 10.51 3.50
N VAL A 365 -16.11 11.18 4.64
CA VAL A 365 -16.02 12.63 4.71
C VAL A 365 -14.60 13.01 5.09
N VAL A 366 -13.83 13.43 4.09
CA VAL A 366 -12.43 13.85 4.26
C VAL A 366 -12.35 15.36 4.13
N ASP A 367 -11.60 15.99 5.01
CA ASP A 367 -11.36 17.45 4.94
C ASP A 367 -9.92 17.80 5.35
N ILE A 368 -9.55 19.03 5.07
CA ILE A 368 -8.34 19.65 5.61
C ILE A 368 -8.74 20.47 6.82
N ILE A 369 -8.08 20.22 7.95
CA ILE A 369 -8.41 20.93 9.19
C ILE A 369 -7.20 21.67 9.78
N ASP A 370 -7.50 22.75 10.50
CA ASP A 370 -6.53 23.49 11.30
C ASP A 370 -6.19 22.77 12.63
N GLU A 371 -5.32 23.39 13.42
CA GLU A 371 -4.95 22.88 14.75
C GLU A 371 -6.13 22.83 15.73
N GLY A 372 -7.13 23.66 15.54
CA GLY A 372 -8.38 23.71 16.32
C GLY A 372 -9.40 22.65 15.91
N GLY A 373 -9.18 21.92 14.81
CA GLY A 373 -10.10 20.94 14.27
C GLY A 373 -11.20 21.52 13.39
N ASN A 374 -11.06 22.79 12.93
CA ASN A 374 -11.99 23.42 12.02
C ASN A 374 -11.57 23.20 10.57
N PRO A 375 -12.51 23.01 9.63
CA PRO A 375 -12.20 22.94 8.21
C PRO A 375 -11.45 24.19 7.72
N ALA A 376 -10.34 23.96 7.01
CA ALA A 376 -9.53 25.03 6.43
C ALA A 376 -10.18 25.55 5.12
N PRO A 377 -10.02 26.84 4.80
CA PRO A 377 -10.43 27.38 3.51
C PRO A 377 -9.70 26.69 2.34
N PRO A 378 -10.23 26.74 1.11
CA PRO A 378 -9.53 26.25 -0.07
C PRO A 378 -8.12 26.86 -0.18
N ASN A 379 -7.19 26.06 -0.71
CA ASN A 379 -5.78 26.41 -0.89
C ASN A 379 -5.01 26.72 0.40
N THR A 380 -5.58 26.35 1.56
CA THR A 380 -4.93 26.49 2.86
C THR A 380 -4.44 25.14 3.36
N GLU A 381 -3.18 25.09 3.78
CA GLU A 381 -2.54 23.87 4.30
C GLU A 381 -3.06 23.52 5.70
N GLY A 382 -3.33 22.23 5.90
CA GLY A 382 -3.76 21.69 7.20
C GLY A 382 -3.55 20.18 7.27
N ASP A 383 -4.10 19.56 8.31
CA ASP A 383 -4.05 18.12 8.51
C ASP A 383 -5.15 17.44 7.67
N ILE A 384 -4.82 16.34 6.98
CA ILE A 384 -5.84 15.48 6.37
C ILE A 384 -6.60 14.78 7.49
N ALA A 385 -7.90 14.98 7.54
CA ALA A 385 -8.77 14.45 8.56
C ALA A 385 -9.98 13.71 7.99
N ILE A 386 -10.35 12.60 8.62
CA ILE A 386 -11.51 11.80 8.26
C ILE A 386 -12.54 11.94 9.39
N ARG A 387 -13.78 12.30 9.06
CA ARG A 387 -14.84 12.42 10.04
C ARG A 387 -15.21 11.07 10.64
N ILE A 388 -15.25 11.00 11.97
CA ILE A 388 -15.57 9.78 12.73
C ILE A 388 -16.77 9.94 13.66
N LYS A 389 -17.40 11.11 13.71
CA LYS A 389 -18.63 11.36 14.46
C LYS A 389 -19.64 12.09 13.56
N PRO A 390 -20.97 11.82 13.69
CA PRO A 390 -21.59 10.93 14.68
C PRO A 390 -21.33 9.44 14.42
N GLU A 391 -21.01 9.02 13.19
CA GLU A 391 -20.75 7.64 12.82
C GLU A 391 -19.32 7.47 12.29
N ARG A 392 -18.63 6.42 12.79
CA ARG A 392 -17.31 6.06 12.30
C ARG A 392 -17.45 5.35 10.95
N PRO A 393 -16.80 5.81 9.89
CA PRO A 393 -16.90 5.15 8.59
C PRO A 393 -16.24 3.78 8.62
N VAL A 394 -16.83 2.85 7.87
CA VAL A 394 -16.19 1.56 7.59
C VAL A 394 -14.92 1.83 6.78
N GLY A 395 -13.83 1.12 7.10
CA GLY A 395 -12.55 1.31 6.40
C GLY A 395 -11.47 2.01 7.23
N LEU A 396 -11.78 2.34 8.49
CA LEU A 396 -10.78 2.75 9.47
C LEU A 396 -10.42 1.59 10.39
N PHE A 397 -9.13 1.45 10.71
CA PHE A 397 -8.63 0.45 11.66
C PHE A 397 -9.34 0.53 13.01
N LYS A 398 -9.28 -0.54 13.79
CA LYS A 398 -9.86 -0.55 15.13
C LYS A 398 -8.99 0.24 16.11
N GLU A 399 -7.71 -0.12 16.18
CA GLU A 399 -6.76 0.42 17.14
C GLU A 399 -5.30 0.04 16.74
N TYR A 400 -4.35 0.70 17.36
CA TYR A 400 -2.99 0.15 17.48
C TYR A 400 -2.97 -0.84 18.64
N LEU A 401 -2.96 -2.13 18.33
CA LEU A 401 -3.04 -3.20 19.31
C LEU A 401 -1.88 -3.09 20.32
N GLY A 402 -2.25 -3.06 21.60
CA GLY A 402 -1.29 -2.90 22.71
C GLY A 402 -0.75 -1.47 22.88
N ASN A 403 -1.28 -0.48 22.15
CA ASN A 403 -0.85 0.91 22.27
C ASN A 403 -2.04 1.88 22.25
N PRO A 404 -2.83 1.94 23.35
CA PRO A 404 -4.01 2.81 23.44
C PRO A 404 -3.66 4.30 23.32
N GLU A 405 -2.53 4.74 23.88
CA GLU A 405 -2.08 6.13 23.78
C GLU A 405 -1.85 6.56 22.32
N ALA A 406 -1.20 5.71 21.51
CA ALA A 406 -1.03 5.99 20.09
C ALA A 406 -2.38 6.01 19.35
N THR A 407 -3.34 5.19 19.76
CA THR A 407 -4.68 5.17 19.17
C THR A 407 -5.43 6.46 19.49
N GLU A 408 -5.41 6.91 20.75
CA GLU A 408 -6.06 8.16 21.18
C GLU A 408 -5.49 9.39 20.47
N LYS A 409 -4.18 9.44 20.24
CA LYS A 409 -3.50 10.53 19.52
C LYS A 409 -3.99 10.70 18.07
N THR A 410 -4.59 9.67 17.47
CA THR A 410 -5.17 9.77 16.13
C THR A 410 -6.51 10.51 16.11
N VAL A 411 -7.08 10.88 17.26
CA VAL A 411 -8.40 11.49 17.36
C VAL A 411 -8.31 12.94 17.83
N ARG A 412 -8.90 13.86 17.05
CA ARG A 412 -9.07 15.26 17.40
C ARG A 412 -10.55 15.65 17.24
N GLY A 413 -11.28 15.72 18.36
CA GLY A 413 -12.70 16.05 18.37
C GLY A 413 -13.56 15.02 17.61
N GLN A 414 -14.03 15.41 16.42
CA GLN A 414 -14.83 14.54 15.54
C GLN A 414 -14.03 13.91 14.41
N TRP A 415 -12.69 14.09 14.40
CA TRP A 415 -11.83 13.71 13.32
C TRP A 415 -10.82 12.63 13.70
N TYR A 416 -10.58 11.71 12.79
CA TYR A 416 -9.37 10.90 12.74
C TYR A 416 -8.31 11.67 11.96
N ILE A 417 -7.12 11.81 12.52
CA ILE A 417 -5.99 12.55 11.93
C ILE A 417 -5.00 11.58 11.31
N THR A 418 -4.68 11.79 10.05
CA THR A 418 -3.77 10.92 9.31
C THR A 418 -2.28 11.17 9.56
N GLU A 419 -1.94 12.28 10.25
CA GLU A 419 -0.57 12.80 10.39
C GLU A 419 0.07 13.21 9.04
N ASP A 420 -0.71 13.26 7.97
CA ASP A 420 -0.32 13.78 6.66
C ASP A 420 -0.92 15.17 6.45
N ARG A 421 -0.15 16.07 5.83
CA ARG A 421 -0.56 17.44 5.54
C ARG A 421 -0.85 17.61 4.06
N ALA A 422 -1.89 18.39 3.77
CA ALA A 422 -2.36 18.69 2.43
C ALA A 422 -3.07 20.03 2.38
N TYR A 423 -3.45 20.47 1.20
CA TYR A 423 -4.49 21.47 0.99
C TYR A 423 -5.55 20.93 0.03
N LYS A 424 -6.73 21.53 0.05
CA LYS A 424 -7.83 21.24 -0.86
C LYS A 424 -8.04 22.45 -1.78
N ASP A 425 -8.10 22.24 -3.09
CA ASP A 425 -8.37 23.33 -4.03
C ASP A 425 -9.87 23.69 -4.09
N GLU A 426 -10.21 24.73 -4.88
CA GLU A 426 -11.58 25.21 -5.03
C GLU A 426 -12.52 24.19 -5.67
N ASP A 427 -11.99 23.26 -6.48
CA ASP A 427 -12.75 22.17 -7.10
C ASP A 427 -12.88 20.94 -6.17
N GLY A 428 -12.25 20.96 -4.99
CA GLY A 428 -12.31 19.92 -3.98
C GLY A 428 -11.27 18.83 -4.12
N TYR A 429 -10.26 18.98 -4.99
CA TYR A 429 -9.14 18.04 -5.10
C TYR A 429 -8.12 18.28 -3.99
N PHE A 430 -7.55 17.18 -3.47
CA PHE A 430 -6.56 17.20 -2.40
C PHE A 430 -5.15 17.11 -2.95
N TRP A 431 -4.24 17.93 -2.39
CA TRP A 431 -2.86 18.07 -2.81
C TRP A 431 -1.93 17.81 -1.64
N PHE A 432 -1.11 16.77 -1.75
CA PHE A 432 -0.19 16.36 -0.70
C PHE A 432 0.95 17.36 -0.52
N VAL A 433 1.24 17.71 0.75
CA VAL A 433 2.34 18.62 1.13
C VAL A 433 3.50 17.84 1.76
N GLY A 434 3.21 16.96 2.70
CA GLY A 434 4.22 16.16 3.41
C GLY A 434 3.65 15.50 4.65
N ARG A 435 4.50 14.73 5.34
CA ARG A 435 4.21 14.28 6.70
C ARG A 435 4.31 15.46 7.66
N ALA A 436 3.52 15.45 8.72
CA ALA A 436 3.55 16.53 9.72
C ALA A 436 4.94 16.70 10.36
N ASP A 437 5.69 15.60 10.53
CA ASP A 437 7.05 15.55 11.09
C ASP A 437 8.18 15.83 10.08
N ASP A 438 7.87 15.83 8.77
CA ASP A 438 8.83 16.11 7.68
C ASP A 438 8.79 17.57 7.21
N VAL A 439 7.77 18.36 7.59
CA VAL A 439 7.65 19.78 7.21
C VAL A 439 8.85 20.57 7.76
N ILE A 440 9.46 21.36 6.88
CA ILE A 440 10.64 22.17 7.18
C ILE A 440 10.21 23.56 7.65
N LEU A 441 10.68 23.97 8.83
CA LEU A 441 10.36 25.26 9.43
C LEU A 441 11.55 26.21 9.24
N THR A 442 11.51 27.07 8.22
CA THR A 442 12.61 27.99 7.92
C THR A 442 12.13 29.44 7.91
N SER A 443 12.72 30.31 8.75
CA SER A 443 12.40 31.74 8.82
C SER A 443 10.88 32.02 8.92
N GLY A 444 10.13 31.19 9.65
CA GLY A 444 8.67 31.31 9.80
C GLY A 444 7.84 30.71 8.67
N TYR A 445 8.46 30.20 7.62
CA TYR A 445 7.78 29.49 6.55
C TYR A 445 7.72 27.99 6.84
N ARG A 446 6.58 27.38 6.47
CA ARG A 446 6.41 25.93 6.44
C ARG A 446 6.61 25.45 5.00
N ILE A 447 7.53 24.54 4.77
CA ILE A 447 7.90 24.03 3.44
C ILE A 447 7.72 22.52 3.40
N GLY A 448 6.86 22.04 2.51
CA GLY A 448 6.68 20.62 2.26
C GLY A 448 7.82 20.06 1.42
N PRO A 449 8.51 19.00 1.88
CA PRO A 449 9.60 18.39 1.12
C PRO A 449 9.20 17.93 -0.28
N PHE A 450 8.01 17.38 -0.42
CA PHE A 450 7.52 16.79 -1.66
C PHE A 450 7.39 17.79 -2.81
N GLU A 451 7.01 19.03 -2.53
CA GLU A 451 6.92 20.08 -3.56
C GLU A 451 8.29 20.31 -4.22
N ILE A 452 9.33 20.41 -3.40
CA ILE A 452 10.70 20.66 -3.89
C ILE A 452 11.25 19.42 -4.62
N GLU A 453 11.01 18.24 -4.09
CA GLU A 453 11.35 16.97 -4.75
C GLU A 453 10.67 16.86 -6.11
N SER A 454 9.41 17.25 -6.22
CA SER A 454 8.64 17.25 -7.47
C SER A 454 9.18 18.25 -8.51
N ILE A 455 9.78 19.34 -8.07
CA ILE A 455 10.44 20.29 -8.97
C ILE A 455 11.80 19.75 -9.39
N LEU A 456 12.61 19.29 -8.44
CA LEU A 456 13.94 18.76 -8.74
C LEU A 456 13.90 17.60 -9.73
N ILE A 457 12.91 16.71 -9.61
CA ILE A 457 12.77 15.56 -10.51
C ILE A 457 12.50 15.94 -11.98
N LYS A 458 12.07 17.17 -12.26
CA LYS A 458 11.92 17.70 -13.64
C LYS A 458 13.24 18.00 -14.32
N HIS A 459 14.28 18.23 -13.54
CA HIS A 459 15.59 18.55 -14.08
C HIS A 459 16.24 17.29 -14.69
N PRO A 460 16.82 17.35 -15.93
CA PRO A 460 17.41 16.19 -16.59
C PRO A 460 18.48 15.46 -15.80
N ALA A 461 19.24 16.21 -15.00
CA ALA A 461 20.30 15.64 -14.16
C ALA A 461 19.77 14.83 -12.96
N VAL A 462 18.49 14.96 -12.58
CA VAL A 462 17.97 14.38 -11.34
C VAL A 462 17.24 13.06 -11.62
N LYS A 463 17.78 11.97 -11.11
CA LYS A 463 17.14 10.65 -11.13
C LYS A 463 16.17 10.49 -9.96
N GLU A 464 16.65 10.80 -8.74
CA GLU A 464 15.85 10.78 -7.50
C GLU A 464 16.28 11.93 -6.59
N SER A 465 15.39 12.40 -5.73
CA SER A 465 15.71 13.41 -4.72
C SER A 465 14.96 13.14 -3.42
N ALA A 466 15.60 13.50 -2.31
CA ALA A 466 15.01 13.53 -0.98
C ALA A 466 15.31 14.88 -0.34
N VAL A 467 14.28 15.53 0.18
CA VAL A 467 14.41 16.84 0.81
C VAL A 467 14.10 16.72 2.30
N VAL A 468 14.99 17.31 3.12
CA VAL A 468 14.88 17.33 4.58
C VAL A 468 15.27 18.68 5.15
N ALA A 469 14.91 18.92 6.41
CA ALA A 469 15.45 20.02 7.19
C ALA A 469 16.93 19.77 7.49
N SER A 470 17.74 20.83 7.42
CA SER A 470 19.13 20.85 7.88
C SER A 470 19.32 22.04 8.82
N PRO A 471 20.09 21.91 9.92
CA PRO A 471 20.27 23.01 10.87
C PRO A 471 21.00 24.20 10.24
N ASP A 472 20.58 25.42 10.66
CA ASP A 472 21.18 26.68 10.24
C ASP A 472 21.16 27.66 11.41
N GLU A 473 22.31 28.28 11.70
CA GLU A 473 22.48 29.17 12.88
C GLU A 473 21.57 30.42 12.84
N VAL A 474 21.25 30.91 11.65
CA VAL A 474 20.47 32.14 11.47
C VAL A 474 18.97 31.87 11.31
N ARG A 475 18.63 30.76 10.64
CA ARG A 475 17.26 30.46 10.19
C ARG A 475 16.60 29.34 10.99
N GLY A 476 17.32 28.73 11.94
CA GLY A 476 16.93 27.53 12.65
C GLY A 476 17.08 26.29 11.75
N GLU A 477 16.28 26.21 10.70
CA GLU A 477 16.36 25.16 9.69
C GLU A 477 16.45 25.77 8.27
N VAL A 478 17.08 25.04 7.35
CA VAL A 478 17.08 25.32 5.92
C VAL A 478 16.76 24.06 5.13
N VAL A 479 16.29 24.25 3.93
CA VAL A 479 16.01 23.16 2.99
C VAL A 479 17.33 22.56 2.51
N LYS A 480 17.51 21.24 2.67
CA LYS A 480 18.58 20.46 2.08
C LYS A 480 18.03 19.38 1.17
N ALA A 481 18.60 19.25 -0.02
CA ALA A 481 18.27 18.20 -0.97
C ALA A 481 19.41 17.20 -1.09
N PHE A 482 19.12 15.91 -0.94
CA PHE A 482 19.97 14.80 -1.33
C PHE A 482 19.54 14.35 -2.73
N ILE A 483 20.47 14.27 -3.67
CA ILE A 483 20.16 14.06 -5.09
C ILE A 483 20.97 12.89 -5.65
N VAL A 484 20.28 11.93 -6.25
CA VAL A 484 20.87 10.91 -7.10
C VAL A 484 20.83 11.40 -8.55
N LEU A 485 22.00 11.48 -9.16
CA LEU A 485 22.11 11.95 -10.56
C LEU A 485 21.80 10.85 -11.56
N THR A 486 21.38 11.26 -12.76
CA THR A 486 21.35 10.40 -13.94
C THR A 486 22.79 10.13 -14.41
N LYS A 487 22.99 9.10 -15.23
CA LYS A 487 24.34 8.65 -15.66
C LYS A 487 25.10 9.66 -16.51
N GLU A 488 24.39 10.59 -17.13
CA GLU A 488 24.92 11.61 -18.04
C GLU A 488 25.52 12.81 -17.29
N TYR A 489 25.30 12.91 -15.97
CA TYR A 489 25.72 14.04 -15.16
C TYR A 489 26.67 13.62 -14.03
N SER A 490 27.58 14.52 -13.69
CA SER A 490 28.53 14.34 -12.59
C SER A 490 28.40 15.47 -11.55
N PRO A 491 28.68 15.18 -10.26
CA PRO A 491 28.64 16.19 -9.21
C PRO A 491 29.56 17.37 -9.51
N SER A 492 29.05 18.61 -9.39
CA SER A 492 29.84 19.83 -9.50
C SER A 492 29.16 21.01 -8.80
N GLU A 493 29.94 22.01 -8.41
CA GLU A 493 29.40 23.27 -7.85
C GLU A 493 28.55 24.05 -8.85
N ALA A 494 28.85 23.92 -10.14
CA ALA A 494 28.05 24.52 -11.20
C ALA A 494 26.65 23.91 -11.25
N LEU A 495 26.56 22.58 -11.17
CA LEU A 495 25.29 21.86 -11.14
C LEU A 495 24.49 22.17 -9.86
N VAL A 496 25.14 22.36 -8.70
CA VAL A 496 24.46 22.80 -7.48
C VAL A 496 23.75 24.14 -7.71
N LYS A 497 24.47 25.13 -8.28
CA LYS A 497 23.89 26.45 -8.57
C LYS A 497 22.76 26.37 -9.60
N GLU A 498 22.93 25.57 -10.64
CA GLU A 498 21.93 25.32 -11.68
C GLU A 498 20.63 24.76 -11.08
N LEU A 499 20.73 23.72 -10.24
CA LEU A 499 19.59 23.12 -9.56
C LEU A 499 18.90 24.09 -8.58
N GLN A 500 19.68 24.89 -7.85
CA GLN A 500 19.13 25.93 -6.96
C GLN A 500 18.34 26.99 -7.75
N GLU A 501 18.90 27.49 -8.85
CA GLU A 501 18.20 28.45 -9.72
C GLU A 501 16.99 27.80 -10.41
N PHE A 502 17.12 26.55 -10.83
CA PHE A 502 16.01 25.81 -11.41
C PHE A 502 14.81 25.74 -10.44
N VAL A 503 15.06 25.42 -9.16
CA VAL A 503 13.99 25.38 -8.15
C VAL A 503 13.41 26.79 -7.92
N LYS A 504 14.24 27.84 -7.78
CA LYS A 504 13.78 29.23 -7.60
C LYS A 504 12.87 29.70 -8.72
N ASN A 505 13.14 29.30 -9.96
CA ASN A 505 12.37 29.69 -11.14
C ASN A 505 11.05 28.92 -11.28
N ASN A 506 10.89 27.79 -10.56
CA ASN A 506 9.72 26.93 -10.66
C ASN A 506 8.84 26.92 -9.41
N THR A 507 9.21 27.63 -8.34
CA THR A 507 8.39 27.82 -7.13
C THR A 507 8.76 29.14 -6.44
N ALA A 508 8.13 29.40 -5.28
CA ALA A 508 8.45 30.58 -4.50
C ALA A 508 9.94 30.60 -4.10
N PRO A 509 10.67 31.71 -4.34
CA PRO A 509 12.13 31.75 -4.20
C PRO A 509 12.66 31.33 -2.83
N TYR A 510 11.89 31.47 -1.75
CA TYR A 510 12.32 31.07 -0.41
C TYR A 510 12.34 29.54 -0.20
N LYS A 511 11.74 28.76 -1.10
CA LYS A 511 11.64 27.30 -0.99
C LYS A 511 12.86 26.53 -1.56
N TYR A 512 13.77 27.19 -2.28
CA TYR A 512 14.90 26.50 -2.91
C TYR A 512 15.82 25.82 -1.90
N PRO A 513 16.43 24.67 -2.23
CA PRO A 513 17.36 23.98 -1.37
C PRO A 513 18.65 24.81 -1.23
N ARG A 514 18.92 25.29 -0.01
CA ARG A 514 20.16 26.02 0.29
C ARG A 514 21.37 25.13 0.35
N LYS A 515 21.16 23.86 0.66
CA LYS A 515 22.18 22.82 0.67
C LYS A 515 21.78 21.72 -0.31
N ILE A 516 22.73 21.26 -1.11
CA ILE A 516 22.57 20.12 -2.01
C ILE A 516 23.74 19.16 -1.76
N GLU A 517 23.43 17.88 -1.61
CA GLU A 517 24.40 16.79 -1.52
C GLU A 517 24.08 15.75 -2.58
N PHE A 518 25.08 15.45 -3.41
CA PHE A 518 24.95 14.36 -4.40
C PHE A 518 25.32 13.04 -3.72
N VAL A 519 24.46 12.04 -3.88
CA VAL A 519 24.60 10.70 -3.28
C VAL A 519 24.44 9.62 -4.34
N GLU A 520 25.04 8.46 -4.12
CA GLU A 520 24.91 7.31 -5.03
C GLU A 520 23.52 6.68 -4.95
N ASP A 521 22.93 6.59 -3.75
CA ASP A 521 21.58 6.09 -3.49
C ASP A 521 20.99 6.75 -2.26
N LEU A 522 19.66 6.74 -2.14
CA LEU A 522 18.93 7.26 -0.99
C LEU A 522 18.59 6.11 -0.03
N PRO A 523 18.66 6.31 1.29
CA PRO A 523 18.22 5.31 2.26
C PRO A 523 16.72 5.05 2.09
N LYS A 524 16.36 3.77 1.93
CA LYS A 524 14.98 3.35 1.69
C LYS A 524 14.53 2.34 2.74
N THR A 525 13.24 2.36 3.03
CA THR A 525 12.60 1.28 3.79
C THR A 525 12.58 0.01 2.94
N ILE A 526 12.28 -1.11 3.58
CA ILE A 526 12.06 -2.39 2.90
C ILE A 526 10.98 -2.27 1.79
N SER A 527 10.01 -1.36 1.97
CA SER A 527 8.97 -1.08 0.98
C SER A 527 9.38 -0.12 -0.15
N GLY A 528 10.63 0.36 -0.16
CA GLY A 528 11.15 1.30 -1.16
C GLY A 528 10.93 2.78 -0.84
N LYS A 529 10.26 3.12 0.28
CA LYS A 529 10.03 4.51 0.69
C LYS A 529 11.32 5.14 1.23
N ILE A 530 11.57 6.39 0.86
CA ILE A 530 12.74 7.15 1.34
C ILE A 530 12.63 7.35 2.86
N LYS A 531 13.70 7.00 3.58
CA LYS A 531 13.83 7.19 5.03
C LYS A 531 14.31 8.62 5.35
N ARG A 532 13.43 9.63 5.19
CA ARG A 532 13.79 11.04 5.44
C ARG A 532 14.29 11.28 6.86
N LYS A 533 13.75 10.56 7.83
CA LYS A 533 14.21 10.65 9.23
C LYS A 533 15.69 10.29 9.37
N GLU A 534 16.17 9.25 8.69
CA GLU A 534 17.59 8.85 8.70
C GLU A 534 18.47 9.95 8.11
N LEU A 535 18.06 10.56 6.99
CA LEU A 535 18.73 11.71 6.39
C LEU A 535 18.71 12.94 7.30
N LYS A 536 17.55 13.23 7.92
CA LYS A 536 17.40 14.33 8.88
C LYS A 536 18.28 14.13 10.12
N MET A 537 18.31 12.92 10.68
CA MET A 537 19.19 12.61 11.83
C MET A 537 20.67 12.79 11.50
N LYS A 538 21.11 12.37 10.31
CA LYS A 538 22.47 12.62 9.82
C LYS A 538 22.82 14.11 9.82
N GLU A 539 21.86 14.99 9.41
CA GLU A 539 22.05 16.43 9.39
C GLU A 539 22.15 17.05 10.78
N PHE A 540 21.40 16.54 11.73
CA PHE A 540 21.38 17.05 13.11
C PHE A 540 22.42 16.39 14.03
N GLY A 541 23.31 15.53 13.49
CA GLY A 541 24.37 14.89 14.26
C GLY A 541 23.86 13.88 15.31
N LYS A 542 22.73 13.24 15.03
CA LYS A 542 22.07 12.28 15.93
C LYS A 542 22.06 10.88 15.34
#